data_0fa284b1261ab2979f4a5cdb6d412a12
#
_entry.id   0fa284b1261ab2979f4a5cdb6d412a12
#
_cell.length_a   1.000
_cell.length_b   1.000
_cell.length_c   1.000
_cell.angle_alpha   90.00
_cell.angle_beta   90.00
_cell.angle_gamma   90.00
#
_symmetry.space_group_name_H-M   'P 1'
#
loop_
_entity.id
_entity.type
_entity.pdbx_description
1 polymer ?
#
loop_
_entity_poly.entity_id
_entity_poly.type
_entity_poly.pdbx_seq_one_letter_code
_entity_poly.pdbx_strand_id
1 'polypeptide(L)'
;MWQMEKLYRDVLPANWVLYQVMTFVQAPTFELFVKNMGQLMMEKITNADMLVFNRCTPELKDALRARNLRMVNRRADIYLEDNDGNSEDYLTGSECPFDMTPDLIDIPDDDYGVWYVDVMDHLDRWDGKRVHMKLLMCHSKKFPGVHCPGRFVMTCCENDIQFVGVVAKGKDLKAYKNRDWVEVTATVRKEYIEAYQGDGPVLYVDKITTCAKPAQEVVSF
;
A
#
# COMPACT_ATOMS: atom_id res chain seq x y z
N MET A 1 13.88 -0.72 14.76
CA MET A 1 12.87 -1.40 15.53
C MET A 1 13.11 -1.19 17.00
N TRP A 2 12.20 -0.99 17.69
CA TRP A 2 12.26 0.12 18.33
C TRP A 2 11.97 0.00 19.80
N GLN A 3 12.04 1.06 20.46
CA GLN A 3 11.96 1.20 21.90
C GLN A 3 10.72 0.54 22.50
N MET A 4 9.58 0.46 21.78
CA MET A 4 8.37 -0.16 22.31
C MET A 4 8.46 -1.70 22.36
N GLU A 5 9.03 -2.35 21.34
CA GLU A 5 9.26 -3.80 21.42
C GLU A 5 10.30 -4.16 22.49
N LYS A 6 11.34 -3.33 22.60
CA LYS A 6 12.36 -3.50 23.64
C LYS A 6 11.77 -3.26 25.02
N LEU A 7 10.94 -2.20 25.16
CA LEU A 7 10.22 -1.92 26.40
C LEU A 7 9.28 -3.08 26.76
N TYR A 8 8.52 -3.57 25.79
CA TYR A 8 7.59 -4.67 26.01
C TYR A 8 8.29 -5.98 26.41
N ARG A 9 9.40 -6.32 25.76
CA ARG A 9 10.11 -7.58 26.04
C ARG A 9 10.96 -7.54 27.31
N ASP A 10 11.65 -6.42 27.52
CA ASP A 10 12.74 -6.36 28.51
C ASP A 10 12.34 -5.65 29.80
N VAL A 11 11.28 -4.86 29.81
CA VAL A 11 10.96 -3.99 30.93
C VAL A 11 9.57 -4.24 31.52
N LEU A 12 8.58 -4.60 30.70
CA LEU A 12 7.23 -4.84 31.20
C LEU A 12 7.11 -6.20 31.91
N PRO A 13 6.31 -6.29 32.99
CA PRO A 13 6.02 -7.57 33.63
C PRO A 13 5.46 -8.60 32.67
N ALA A 14 5.81 -9.88 32.82
CA ALA A 14 5.41 -10.97 31.93
C ALA A 14 3.89 -11.18 31.82
N ASN A 15 3.12 -10.70 32.78
CA ASN A 15 1.66 -10.76 32.80
C ASN A 15 0.99 -9.51 32.15
N TRP A 16 1.77 -8.57 31.64
CA TRP A 16 1.25 -7.44 30.89
C TRP A 16 1.18 -7.77 29.39
N VAL A 17 0.13 -7.33 28.76
CA VAL A 17 -0.07 -7.48 27.31
C VAL A 17 -0.13 -6.09 26.69
N LEU A 18 0.71 -5.83 25.68
CA LEU A 18 0.60 -4.66 24.87
C LEU A 18 -0.66 -4.80 24.01
N TYR A 19 -1.70 -4.04 24.34
CA TYR A 19 -2.99 -4.13 23.70
C TYR A 19 -3.06 -3.31 22.40
N GLN A 20 -2.55 -2.08 22.44
CA GLN A 20 -2.63 -1.16 21.31
C GLN A 20 -1.51 -0.12 21.37
N VAL A 21 -0.94 0.20 20.22
CA VAL A 21 0.00 1.30 20.03
C VAL A 21 -0.71 2.43 19.29
N MET A 22 -0.93 3.55 19.96
CA MET A 22 -1.55 4.74 19.37
C MET A 22 -0.48 5.80 19.09
N THR A 23 -0.49 6.36 17.90
CA THR A 23 0.37 7.49 17.53
C THR A 23 -0.48 8.72 17.23
N PHE A 24 -0.24 9.79 17.97
CA PHE A 24 -0.87 11.09 17.74
C PHE A 24 0.09 12.00 16.99
N VAL A 25 -0.39 12.57 15.89
CA VAL A 25 0.36 13.44 15.00
C VAL A 25 -0.34 14.78 14.85
N GLN A 26 0.39 15.86 15.07
CA GLN A 26 -0.13 17.20 14.82
C GLN A 26 -0.07 17.50 13.32
N ALA A 27 -1.24 17.55 12.64
CA ALA A 27 -1.33 17.71 11.19
C ALA A 27 -0.59 18.97 10.66
N PRO A 28 -0.71 20.17 11.28
CA PRO A 28 -0.01 21.36 10.77
C PRO A 28 1.52 21.26 10.72
N THR A 29 2.12 20.39 11.52
CA THR A 29 3.58 20.24 11.59
C THR A 29 4.09 18.95 10.96
N PHE A 30 3.20 18.10 10.49
CA PHE A 30 3.54 16.77 9.98
C PHE A 30 4.57 16.82 8.86
N GLU A 31 4.34 17.63 7.82
CA GLU A 31 5.24 17.76 6.69
C GLU A 31 6.63 18.28 7.09
N LEU A 32 6.68 19.18 8.06
CA LEU A 32 7.93 19.67 8.60
C LEU A 32 8.73 18.55 9.29
N PHE A 33 8.05 17.71 10.06
CA PHE A 33 8.68 16.57 10.72
C PHE A 33 9.11 15.51 9.72
N VAL A 34 8.30 15.22 8.70
CA VAL A 34 8.68 14.29 7.63
C VAL A 34 9.94 14.78 6.91
N LYS A 35 10.02 16.08 6.59
CA LYS A 35 11.18 16.66 5.91
C LYS A 35 12.46 16.60 6.75
N ASN A 36 12.37 16.82 8.06
CA ASN A 36 13.55 16.94 8.93
C ASN A 36 13.90 15.66 9.68
N MET A 37 12.93 14.82 9.97
CA MET A 37 13.07 13.57 10.74
C MET A 37 12.21 12.45 10.14
N GLY A 38 12.23 12.33 8.80
CA GLY A 38 11.33 11.43 8.06
C GLY A 38 11.39 9.99 8.56
N GLN A 39 12.58 9.43 8.72
CA GLN A 39 12.73 8.06 9.21
C GLN A 39 12.06 7.83 10.57
N LEU A 40 12.26 8.73 11.52
CA LEU A 40 11.67 8.62 12.86
C LEU A 40 10.14 8.75 12.81
N MET A 41 9.62 9.65 11.98
CA MET A 41 8.17 9.84 11.81
C MET A 41 7.55 8.61 11.15
N MET A 42 8.14 8.11 10.06
CA MET A 42 7.66 6.92 9.37
C MET A 42 7.71 5.68 10.26
N GLU A 43 8.75 5.50 11.07
CA GLU A 43 8.84 4.40 12.03
C GLU A 43 7.67 4.42 13.04
N LYS A 44 7.29 5.61 13.53
CA LYS A 44 6.13 5.75 14.44
C LYS A 44 4.81 5.44 13.75
N ILE A 45 4.66 5.84 12.49
CA ILE A 45 3.47 5.56 11.69
C ILE A 45 3.38 4.06 11.39
N THR A 46 4.49 3.45 10.94
CA THR A 46 4.53 2.03 10.56
C THR A 46 4.19 1.08 11.71
N ASN A 47 4.54 1.45 12.94
CA ASN A 47 4.35 0.60 14.11
C ASN A 47 3.11 0.92 14.94
N ALA A 48 2.24 1.81 14.49
CA ALA A 48 1.00 2.13 15.19
C ALA A 48 -0.13 1.17 14.79
N ASP A 49 -0.98 0.81 15.77
CA ASP A 49 -2.26 0.17 15.51
C ASP A 49 -3.36 1.22 15.23
N MET A 50 -3.15 2.44 15.74
CA MET A 50 -4.04 3.57 15.51
C MET A 50 -3.23 4.84 15.32
N LEU A 51 -3.60 5.63 14.28
CA LEU A 51 -3.04 6.94 13.99
C LEU A 51 -4.13 7.99 14.13
N VAL A 52 -3.86 9.05 14.88
CA VAL A 52 -4.76 10.19 15.00
C VAL A 52 -4.01 11.44 14.56
N PHE A 53 -4.41 12.01 13.44
CA PHE A 53 -3.96 13.33 13.01
C PHE A 53 -4.89 14.36 13.56
N ASN A 54 -4.42 15.15 14.54
CA ASN A 54 -5.24 16.18 15.17
C ASN A 54 -5.00 17.57 14.58
N ARG A 55 -5.90 18.52 14.89
CA ARG A 55 -5.87 19.89 14.41
C ARG A 55 -5.90 20.00 12.88
N CYS A 56 -6.65 19.12 12.25
CA CYS A 56 -6.81 19.12 10.81
C CYS A 56 -7.73 20.26 10.37
N THR A 57 -7.28 21.08 9.41
CA THR A 57 -8.17 21.88 8.58
C THR A 57 -8.63 21.07 7.39
N PRO A 58 -9.67 21.50 6.64
CA PRO A 58 -10.09 20.80 5.41
C PRO A 58 -8.92 20.57 4.44
N GLU A 59 -8.08 21.58 4.22
CA GLU A 59 -6.93 21.51 3.32
C GLU A 59 -5.87 20.50 3.80
N LEU A 60 -5.66 20.43 5.13
CA LEU A 60 -4.73 19.45 5.70
C LEU A 60 -5.28 18.03 5.59
N LYS A 61 -6.59 17.84 5.74
CA LYS A 61 -7.22 16.53 5.52
C LYS A 61 -7.01 16.05 4.09
N ASP A 62 -7.22 16.92 3.10
CA ASP A 62 -6.98 16.61 1.69
C ASP A 62 -5.51 16.30 1.40
N ALA A 63 -4.59 17.09 1.95
CA ALA A 63 -3.15 16.86 1.81
C ALA A 63 -2.72 15.52 2.43
N LEU A 64 -3.25 15.16 3.60
CA LEU A 64 -2.98 13.88 4.25
C LEU A 64 -3.53 12.70 3.45
N ARG A 65 -4.73 12.83 2.86
CA ARG A 65 -5.31 11.81 1.98
C ARG A 65 -4.48 11.63 0.71
N ALA A 66 -4.05 12.73 0.09
CA ALA A 66 -3.18 12.70 -1.09
C ALA A 66 -1.83 12.00 -0.82
N ARG A 67 -1.36 12.03 0.45
CA ARG A 67 -0.10 11.37 0.84
C ARG A 67 -0.19 9.85 0.98
N ASN A 68 -1.38 9.34 1.02
CA ASN A 68 -1.66 7.91 1.07
C ASN A 68 -0.95 7.14 2.20
N LEU A 69 -1.25 7.53 3.43
CA LEU A 69 -0.63 6.96 4.64
C LEU A 69 -0.92 5.46 4.83
N ARG A 70 -1.97 4.94 4.19
CA ARG A 70 -2.28 3.49 4.17
C ARG A 70 -1.16 2.66 3.57
N MET A 71 -0.36 3.23 2.68
CA MET A 71 0.80 2.54 2.12
C MET A 71 1.91 2.33 3.13
N VAL A 72 2.07 3.28 4.05
CA VAL A 72 3.07 3.18 5.11
C VAL A 72 2.62 2.18 6.18
N ASN A 73 1.33 2.21 6.53
CA ASN A 73 0.75 1.29 7.49
C ASN A 73 -0.69 0.91 7.11
N ARG A 74 -0.86 -0.27 6.55
CA ARG A 74 -2.15 -0.80 6.09
C ARG A 74 -3.05 -1.30 7.21
N ARG A 75 -2.49 -1.58 8.38
CA ARG A 75 -3.22 -2.18 9.50
C ARG A 75 -3.76 -1.16 10.48
N ALA A 76 -3.20 0.06 10.47
CA ALA A 76 -3.63 1.08 11.40
C ALA A 76 -5.02 1.63 11.06
N ASP A 77 -5.83 1.82 12.08
CA ASP A 77 -6.99 2.71 11.98
C ASP A 77 -6.50 4.15 11.95
N ILE A 78 -6.89 4.93 10.94
CA ILE A 78 -6.42 6.32 10.77
C ILE A 78 -7.59 7.27 10.87
N TYR A 79 -7.46 8.22 11.80
CA TYR A 79 -8.47 9.24 12.08
C TYR A 79 -7.93 10.65 11.87
N LEU A 80 -8.79 11.51 11.33
CA LEU A 80 -8.53 12.94 11.14
C LEU A 80 -9.44 13.74 12.10
N GLU A 81 -8.84 14.39 13.09
CA GLU A 81 -9.54 15.18 14.09
C GLU A 81 -9.37 16.67 13.79
N ASP A 82 -10.45 17.44 13.80
CA ASP A 82 -10.42 18.88 13.63
C ASP A 82 -10.12 19.64 14.94
N ASN A 83 -10.14 20.99 14.89
CA ASN A 83 -9.88 21.81 16.07
C ASN A 83 -11.03 21.80 17.11
N ASP A 84 -12.21 21.34 16.70
CA ASP A 84 -13.40 21.27 17.56
C ASP A 84 -13.55 19.87 18.20
N GLY A 85 -12.63 18.95 17.88
CA GLY A 85 -12.63 17.58 18.39
C GLY A 85 -13.53 16.62 17.61
N ASN A 86 -14.04 17.03 16.45
CA ASN A 86 -14.76 16.11 15.58
C ASN A 86 -13.75 15.24 14.85
N SER A 87 -13.96 13.93 14.92
CA SER A 87 -13.10 12.95 14.29
C SER A 87 -13.82 12.27 13.14
N GLU A 88 -13.12 12.07 12.04
CA GLU A 88 -13.59 11.32 10.88
C GLU A 88 -12.56 10.27 10.47
N ASP A 89 -13.02 9.20 9.83
CA ASP A 89 -12.14 8.21 9.26
C ASP A 89 -11.34 8.82 8.09
N TYR A 90 -10.08 8.44 7.99
CA TYR A 90 -9.22 8.82 6.88
C TYR A 90 -9.80 8.41 5.52
N LEU A 91 -10.53 7.29 5.46
CA LEU A 91 -11.13 6.72 4.27
C LEU A 91 -12.60 7.16 4.05
N THR A 92 -12.98 8.36 4.35
CA THR A 92 -14.38 8.82 4.21
C THR A 92 -14.85 9.02 2.76
N GLY A 93 -14.06 8.77 1.78
CA GLY A 93 -14.48 8.90 0.39
C GLY A 93 -14.12 7.66 -0.41
N SER A 94 -15.11 6.87 -0.80
CA SER A 94 -14.89 5.74 -1.69
C SER A 94 -14.87 6.14 -3.17
N GLU A 95 -14.39 7.32 -3.50
CA GLU A 95 -14.22 7.69 -4.90
C GLU A 95 -13.07 6.85 -5.48
N CYS A 96 -13.39 6.03 -6.47
CA CYS A 96 -12.39 5.28 -7.20
C CYS A 96 -11.59 6.26 -8.06
N PRO A 97 -10.25 6.28 -7.97
CA PRO A 97 -9.43 7.14 -8.80
C PRO A 97 -9.40 6.71 -10.28
N PHE A 98 -10.03 5.59 -10.60
CA PHE A 98 -10.09 5.03 -11.94
C PHE A 98 -11.52 5.01 -12.48
N ASP A 99 -11.65 5.22 -13.81
CA ASP A 99 -12.91 4.95 -14.50
C ASP A 99 -13.18 3.44 -14.52
N MET A 100 -14.24 3.03 -13.82
CA MET A 100 -14.63 1.62 -13.69
C MET A 100 -15.61 1.17 -14.79
N THR A 101 -15.93 2.02 -15.77
CA THR A 101 -16.91 1.71 -16.82
C THR A 101 -16.34 0.87 -17.96
N PRO A 102 -15.06 0.99 -18.38
CA PRO A 102 -14.49 0.15 -19.44
C PRO A 102 -14.40 -1.32 -19.04
N ASP A 103 -14.55 -2.23 -20.02
CA ASP A 103 -14.32 -3.67 -19.82
C ASP A 103 -12.86 -3.99 -19.48
N LEU A 104 -11.94 -3.18 -19.94
CA LEU A 104 -10.51 -3.25 -19.65
C LEU A 104 -10.05 -1.89 -19.13
N ILE A 105 -9.63 -1.87 -17.88
CA ILE A 105 -9.13 -0.67 -17.22
C ILE A 105 -7.61 -0.62 -17.43
N ASP A 106 -7.16 0.38 -18.14
CA ASP A 106 -5.73 0.64 -18.32
C ASP A 106 -5.19 1.38 -17.09
N ILE A 107 -4.16 0.81 -16.47
CA ILE A 107 -3.47 1.42 -15.33
C ILE A 107 -2.18 2.04 -15.86
N PRO A 108 -2.12 3.36 -15.95
CA PRO A 108 -0.93 4.06 -16.41
C PRO A 108 0.31 3.73 -15.58
N ASP A 109 1.48 3.84 -16.20
CA ASP A 109 2.74 3.50 -15.52
C ASP A 109 2.92 4.24 -14.20
N ASP A 110 2.53 5.52 -14.13
CA ASP A 110 2.70 6.36 -12.95
C ASP A 110 1.62 6.11 -11.87
N ASP A 111 0.50 5.48 -12.24
CA ASP A 111 -0.64 5.28 -11.35
C ASP A 111 -0.67 3.88 -10.68
N TYR A 112 0.36 3.06 -10.91
CA TYR A 112 0.41 1.73 -10.27
C TYR A 112 0.30 1.78 -8.75
N GLY A 113 0.95 2.75 -8.12
CA GLY A 113 0.88 2.92 -6.67
C GLY A 113 -0.54 3.22 -6.20
N VAL A 114 -1.20 4.15 -6.86
CA VAL A 114 -2.60 4.52 -6.59
C VAL A 114 -3.53 3.32 -6.78
N TRP A 115 -3.37 2.58 -7.88
CA TRP A 115 -4.13 1.35 -8.13
C TRP A 115 -3.89 0.29 -7.04
N TYR A 116 -2.63 0.09 -6.66
CA TYR A 116 -2.28 -0.92 -5.67
C TYR A 116 -2.95 -0.66 -4.32
N VAL A 117 -3.04 0.59 -3.90
CA VAL A 117 -3.74 0.96 -2.67
C VAL A 117 -5.24 0.74 -2.82
N ASP A 118 -5.82 1.27 -3.89
CA ASP A 118 -7.27 1.15 -4.07
C ASP A 118 -7.71 -0.31 -4.18
N VAL A 119 -6.94 -1.17 -4.85
CA VAL A 119 -7.28 -2.60 -4.94
C VAL A 119 -7.13 -3.34 -3.62
N MET A 120 -6.22 -2.90 -2.74
CA MET A 120 -6.04 -3.51 -1.43
C MET A 120 -7.11 -3.04 -0.43
N ASP A 121 -7.49 -1.77 -0.48
CA ASP A 121 -8.45 -1.19 0.46
C ASP A 121 -9.92 -1.40 0.02
N HIS A 122 -10.16 -1.52 -1.28
CA HIS A 122 -11.50 -1.67 -1.87
C HIS A 122 -11.61 -2.91 -2.77
N LEU A 123 -11.18 -4.05 -2.26
CA LEU A 123 -11.05 -5.30 -3.00
C LEU A 123 -12.35 -5.73 -3.73
N ASP A 124 -13.52 -5.53 -3.10
CA ASP A 124 -14.83 -5.88 -3.68
C ASP A 124 -15.15 -5.07 -4.95
N ARG A 125 -14.62 -3.84 -5.06
CA ARG A 125 -14.77 -2.97 -6.24
C ARG A 125 -14.06 -3.55 -7.46
N TRP A 126 -12.91 -4.20 -7.23
CA TRP A 126 -12.05 -4.72 -8.27
C TRP A 126 -12.31 -6.18 -8.62
N ASP A 127 -13.04 -6.92 -7.79
CA ASP A 127 -13.33 -8.33 -8.08
C ASP A 127 -14.09 -8.48 -9.40
N GLY A 128 -13.53 -9.28 -10.31
CA GLY A 128 -14.03 -9.46 -11.66
C GLY A 128 -13.62 -8.39 -12.67
N LYS A 129 -12.98 -7.30 -12.27
CA LYS A 129 -12.51 -6.27 -13.22
C LYS A 129 -11.27 -6.74 -13.96
N ARG A 130 -11.20 -6.36 -15.24
CA ARG A 130 -10.02 -6.61 -16.08
C ARG A 130 -9.13 -5.38 -16.10
N VAL A 131 -7.84 -5.63 -15.92
CA VAL A 131 -6.83 -4.56 -15.85
C VAL A 131 -5.70 -4.83 -16.84
N HIS A 132 -5.10 -3.75 -17.32
CA HIS A 132 -3.91 -3.79 -18.17
C HIS A 132 -2.84 -2.87 -17.57
N MET A 133 -1.60 -3.38 -17.43
CA MET A 133 -0.53 -2.60 -16.80
C MET A 133 0.85 -3.22 -17.09
N LYS A 134 1.91 -2.41 -16.89
CA LYS A 134 3.31 -2.87 -16.93
C LYS A 134 3.83 -3.17 -15.55
N LEU A 135 4.40 -4.34 -15.39
CA LEU A 135 4.90 -4.87 -14.12
C LEU A 135 6.31 -5.42 -14.25
N LEU A 136 7.03 -5.41 -13.16
CA LEU A 136 8.30 -6.10 -13.01
C LEU A 136 8.04 -7.50 -12.45
N MET A 137 8.47 -8.54 -13.13
CA MET A 137 8.25 -9.92 -12.72
C MET A 137 8.99 -10.24 -11.43
N CYS A 138 8.30 -10.90 -10.50
CA CYS A 138 8.86 -11.37 -9.25
C CYS A 138 8.33 -12.76 -8.91
N HIS A 139 9.24 -13.68 -8.58
CA HIS A 139 8.92 -14.99 -8.03
C HIS A 139 9.28 -15.02 -6.56
N SER A 140 8.33 -15.38 -5.71
CA SER A 140 8.54 -15.40 -4.27
C SER A 140 9.57 -16.45 -3.88
N LYS A 141 10.56 -16.05 -3.10
CA LYS A 141 11.50 -16.99 -2.46
C LYS A 141 10.90 -17.64 -1.22
N LYS A 142 10.02 -16.93 -0.53
CA LYS A 142 9.39 -17.39 0.72
C LYS A 142 8.27 -18.41 0.44
N PHE A 143 7.56 -18.24 -0.68
CA PHE A 143 6.45 -19.09 -1.10
C PHE A 143 6.75 -19.67 -2.48
N PRO A 144 7.39 -20.86 -2.58
CA PRO A 144 7.73 -21.46 -3.87
C PRO A 144 6.51 -21.66 -4.76
N GLY A 145 6.61 -21.22 -6.02
CA GLY A 145 5.52 -21.29 -7.00
C GLY A 145 4.54 -20.11 -6.97
N VAL A 146 4.71 -19.18 -6.03
CA VAL A 146 3.95 -17.93 -6.01
C VAL A 146 4.68 -16.88 -6.84
N HIS A 147 3.93 -16.27 -7.76
CA HIS A 147 4.38 -15.17 -8.62
C HIS A 147 3.73 -13.88 -8.13
N CYS A 148 4.52 -12.84 -7.94
CA CYS A 148 4.07 -11.54 -7.42
C CYS A 148 4.61 -10.40 -8.28
N PRO A 149 4.18 -10.28 -9.56
CA PRO A 149 4.59 -9.13 -10.37
C PRO A 149 4.14 -7.83 -9.72
N GLY A 150 4.95 -6.77 -9.89
CA GLY A 150 4.69 -5.51 -9.23
C GLY A 150 5.62 -4.40 -9.68
N ARG A 151 5.73 -3.35 -8.88
CA ARG A 151 6.59 -2.20 -9.13
C ARG A 151 7.37 -1.80 -7.89
N PHE A 152 8.45 -1.07 -8.08
CA PHE A 152 9.07 -0.32 -7.00
C PHE A 152 8.28 0.95 -6.75
N VAL A 153 7.99 1.20 -5.49
CA VAL A 153 7.19 2.34 -5.05
C VAL A 153 7.92 3.11 -3.97
N MET A 154 7.97 4.42 -4.11
CA MET A 154 8.55 5.33 -3.15
C MET A 154 7.45 5.95 -2.29
N THR A 155 7.59 5.86 -0.97
CA THR A 155 6.60 6.38 -0.03
C THR A 155 6.88 7.83 0.35
N CYS A 156 8.12 8.17 0.71
CA CYS A 156 8.45 9.51 1.17
C CYS A 156 9.79 10.05 0.63
N CYS A 157 10.76 9.21 0.35
CA CYS A 157 12.07 9.61 -0.15
C CYS A 157 12.81 8.43 -0.81
N GLU A 158 13.92 8.71 -1.47
CA GLU A 158 14.72 7.69 -2.18
C GLU A 158 15.22 6.54 -1.28
N ASN A 159 15.29 6.73 0.02
CA ASN A 159 15.69 5.70 0.98
C ASN A 159 14.55 4.76 1.38
N ASP A 160 13.32 5.06 0.96
CA ASP A 160 12.12 4.31 1.30
C ASP A 160 11.41 3.78 0.04
N ILE A 161 12.20 3.12 -0.80
CA ILE A 161 11.71 2.44 -2.00
C ILE A 161 11.44 0.98 -1.64
N GLN A 162 10.20 0.54 -1.84
CA GLN A 162 9.77 -0.82 -1.60
C GLN A 162 9.26 -1.46 -2.88
N PHE A 163 9.47 -2.77 -3.00
CA PHE A 163 8.80 -3.52 -4.05
C PHE A 163 7.42 -3.97 -3.54
N VAL A 164 6.38 -3.53 -4.22
CA VAL A 164 5.00 -3.94 -3.96
C VAL A 164 4.47 -4.73 -5.14
N GLY A 165 3.97 -5.93 -4.88
CA GLY A 165 3.47 -6.84 -5.91
C GLY A 165 2.17 -7.49 -5.49
N VAL A 166 1.42 -7.94 -6.49
CA VAL A 166 0.16 -8.65 -6.33
C VAL A 166 0.33 -10.08 -6.78
N VAL A 167 -0.21 -11.03 -6.03
CA VAL A 167 -0.16 -12.44 -6.40
C VAL A 167 -0.78 -12.65 -7.78
N ALA A 168 -0.11 -13.35 -8.66
CA ALA A 168 -0.57 -13.63 -10.00
C ALA A 168 -0.64 -15.14 -10.26
N LYS A 169 -1.68 -15.56 -10.97
CA LYS A 169 -1.92 -16.92 -11.46
C LYS A 169 -2.06 -16.90 -12.97
N GLY A 170 -1.40 -17.84 -13.66
CA GLY A 170 -1.45 -17.97 -15.12
C GLY A 170 -0.46 -19.01 -15.62
N LYS A 171 -0.66 -19.50 -16.85
CA LYS A 171 0.13 -20.62 -17.39
C LYS A 171 1.56 -20.23 -17.74
N ASP A 172 1.76 -19.01 -18.22
CA ASP A 172 3.03 -18.58 -18.83
C ASP A 172 3.95 -17.80 -17.88
N LEU A 173 3.53 -17.56 -16.63
CA LEU A 173 4.29 -16.75 -15.68
C LEU A 173 5.69 -17.30 -15.38
N LYS A 174 5.86 -18.63 -15.44
CA LYS A 174 7.15 -19.30 -15.20
C LYS A 174 8.18 -19.09 -16.31
N ALA A 175 7.74 -18.64 -17.49
CA ALA A 175 8.63 -18.38 -18.62
C ALA A 175 9.47 -17.10 -18.45
N TYR A 176 9.00 -16.19 -17.59
CA TYR A 176 9.67 -14.91 -17.32
C TYR A 176 10.57 -15.03 -16.09
N LYS A 177 11.67 -14.29 -16.11
CA LYS A 177 12.63 -14.25 -15.00
C LYS A 177 12.30 -13.11 -14.03
N ASN A 178 12.83 -13.21 -12.81
CA ASN A 178 12.82 -12.08 -11.91
C ASN A 178 13.44 -10.86 -12.57
N ARG A 179 12.77 -9.72 -12.44
CA ARG A 179 13.14 -8.42 -13.04
C ARG A 179 12.92 -8.28 -14.53
N ASP A 180 12.26 -9.22 -15.19
CA ASP A 180 11.78 -8.99 -16.55
C ASP A 180 10.61 -8.00 -16.50
N TRP A 181 10.63 -7.00 -17.38
CA TRP A 181 9.49 -6.11 -17.58
C TRP A 181 8.46 -6.78 -18.46
N VAL A 182 7.26 -6.83 -17.97
CA VAL A 182 6.13 -7.49 -18.62
C VAL A 182 4.92 -6.59 -18.66
N GLU A 183 4.20 -6.65 -19.75
CA GLU A 183 2.89 -6.05 -19.94
C GLU A 183 1.84 -7.14 -19.72
N VAL A 184 0.94 -6.88 -18.78
CA VAL A 184 -0.01 -7.88 -18.27
C VAL A 184 -1.43 -7.41 -18.49
N THR A 185 -2.26 -8.27 -19.08
CA THR A 185 -3.70 -8.17 -19.03
C THR A 185 -4.22 -9.27 -18.11
N ALA A 186 -4.99 -8.91 -17.10
CA ALA A 186 -5.46 -9.85 -16.09
C ALA A 186 -6.84 -9.49 -15.57
N THR A 187 -7.54 -10.51 -15.05
CA THR A 187 -8.75 -10.31 -14.25
C THR A 187 -8.38 -10.33 -12.78
N VAL A 188 -8.78 -9.30 -12.05
CA VAL A 188 -8.62 -9.24 -10.59
C VAL A 188 -9.65 -10.16 -9.94
N ARG A 189 -9.22 -10.96 -8.96
CA ARG A 189 -10.10 -11.79 -8.13
C ARG A 189 -9.77 -11.62 -6.67
N LYS A 190 -10.82 -11.59 -5.85
CA LYS A 190 -10.71 -11.65 -4.39
C LYS A 190 -10.53 -13.09 -3.96
N GLU A 191 -9.41 -13.41 -3.30
CA GLU A 191 -9.14 -14.74 -2.78
C GLU A 191 -8.38 -14.69 -1.46
N TYR A 192 -8.61 -15.70 -0.63
CA TYR A 192 -7.73 -15.93 0.53
C TYR A 192 -6.36 -16.41 0.07
N ILE A 193 -5.32 -15.70 0.45
CA ILE A 193 -3.93 -16.02 0.13
C ILE A 193 -3.12 -16.09 1.41
N GLU A 194 -2.44 -17.22 1.62
CA GLU A 194 -1.59 -17.43 2.79
C GLU A 194 -0.51 -16.34 2.95
N ALA A 195 0.05 -15.87 1.82
CA ALA A 195 1.05 -14.81 1.82
C ALA A 195 0.50 -13.46 2.33
N TYR A 196 -0.80 -13.21 2.20
CA TYR A 196 -1.49 -12.04 2.75
C TYR A 196 -2.04 -12.28 4.16
N GLN A 197 -2.14 -13.53 4.57
CA GLN A 197 -2.83 -13.95 5.81
C GLN A 197 -4.30 -13.51 5.85
N GLY A 198 -4.95 -13.43 4.69
CA GLY A 198 -6.31 -12.94 4.54
C GLY A 198 -6.73 -12.89 3.07
N ASP A 199 -7.90 -12.31 2.83
CA ASP A 199 -8.37 -12.01 1.49
C ASP A 199 -7.50 -10.91 0.87
N GLY A 200 -7.20 -11.08 -0.41
CA GLY A 200 -6.42 -10.11 -1.16
C GLY A 200 -6.63 -10.24 -2.66
N PRO A 201 -6.11 -9.29 -3.44
CA PRO A 201 -6.22 -9.33 -4.89
C PRO A 201 -5.31 -10.40 -5.49
N VAL A 202 -5.85 -11.14 -6.45
CA VAL A 202 -5.12 -12.09 -7.28
C VAL A 202 -5.34 -11.72 -8.74
N LEU A 203 -4.25 -11.57 -9.49
CA LEU A 203 -4.30 -11.32 -10.92
C LEU A 203 -4.37 -12.65 -11.67
N TYR A 204 -5.51 -12.95 -12.26
CA TYR A 204 -5.67 -14.05 -13.20
C TYR A 204 -5.21 -13.55 -14.56
N VAL A 205 -3.99 -13.92 -14.94
CA VAL A 205 -3.34 -13.41 -16.15
C VAL A 205 -3.90 -14.08 -17.40
N ASP A 206 -4.55 -13.28 -18.24
CA ASP A 206 -5.09 -13.68 -19.53
C ASP A 206 -4.01 -13.60 -20.62
N LYS A 207 -3.20 -12.52 -20.57
CA LYS A 207 -2.13 -12.27 -21.53
C LYS A 207 -0.93 -11.64 -20.80
N ILE A 208 0.26 -12.11 -21.17
CA ILE A 208 1.53 -11.56 -20.69
C ILE A 208 2.52 -11.52 -21.84
N THR A 209 3.23 -10.40 -21.98
CA THR A 209 4.27 -10.22 -22.99
C THR A 209 5.42 -9.43 -22.41
N THR A 210 6.64 -9.68 -22.89
CA THR A 210 7.80 -8.84 -22.55
C THR A 210 7.59 -7.45 -23.10
N CYS A 211 7.92 -6.42 -22.32
CA CYS A 211 7.86 -5.02 -22.75
C CYS A 211 9.14 -4.27 -22.41
N ALA A 212 9.29 -3.07 -22.98
CA ALA A 212 10.33 -2.14 -22.55
C ALA A 212 10.03 -1.64 -21.14
N LYS A 213 11.10 -1.34 -20.38
CA LYS A 213 10.92 -0.69 -19.10
C LYS A 213 10.23 0.67 -19.25
N PRO A 214 9.37 1.06 -18.33
CA PRO A 214 8.76 2.38 -18.36
C PRO A 214 9.81 3.48 -18.15
N ALA A 215 9.45 4.71 -18.53
CA ALA A 215 10.33 5.87 -18.34
C ALA A 215 10.66 6.07 -16.84
N GLN A 216 9.69 5.80 -15.98
CA GLN A 216 9.82 5.86 -14.53
C GLN A 216 9.71 4.44 -13.95
N GLU A 217 10.84 3.91 -13.45
CA GLU A 217 10.87 2.56 -12.87
C GLU A 217 10.30 2.52 -11.46
N VAL A 218 10.51 3.58 -10.70
CA VAL A 218 10.00 3.78 -9.35
C VAL A 218 8.83 4.75 -9.44
N VAL A 219 7.67 4.33 -8.96
CA VAL A 219 6.48 5.17 -8.92
C VAL A 219 6.25 5.71 -7.51
N SER A 220 5.49 6.77 -7.36
CA SER A 220 5.02 7.28 -6.08
C SER A 220 3.52 7.03 -5.93
N PHE A 221 3.02 7.24 -4.70
CA PHE A 221 1.60 7.16 -4.40
C PHE A 221 0.94 8.50 -4.51
#